data_7a1569944a373fd636231b0e1ab963f2
#
_entry.id   7a1569944a373fd636231b0e1ab963f2
#
_cell.length_a   1.000
_cell.length_b   1.000
_cell.length_c   1.000
_cell.angle_alpha   90.00
_cell.angle_beta   90.00
_cell.angle_gamma   90.00
#
_symmetry.space_group_name_H-M   'P 1'
#
loop_
_entity.id
_entity.type
_entity.pdbx_description
1 polymer ?
#
loop_
_entity_poly.entity_id
_entity_poly.type
_entity_poly.pdbx_seq_one_letter_code
_entity_poly.pdbx_strand_id
1 'polypeptide(L)'
;MIVNEVAKNVEKIISIDTAKNSFQVLVVNQKTGKKKNTKVQRSKFVEYILKQGPCLIFMESCSASQHWARLFEGHGFTVKLIAAQHVKAFLRNRRVKNDERDAEAIYTCGIQPDTKFVRIKTVEEQTVALLHTLRKATVSQRVELSNRIRGILAEFGIVVARGRGSFNSEIEALFNECEKIHDVNLRVAISSLFEDYHRLEQREKELSEKIESLNKDNELVKIALTCPGVGSLTASAIVAEVGDASQFRNGREMATVVPSQHSTGGRSTLGGITKTGNRYLRALC
;
A
#
# COMPACT_ATOMS: atom_id res chain seq x y z
N MET A 1 -3.72 -26.93 21.08
CA MET A 1 -3.14 -25.68 20.49
C MET A 1 -4.29 -24.72 20.22
N ILE A 2 -4.25 -23.50 20.75
CA ILE A 2 -5.25 -22.46 20.42
C ILE A 2 -4.95 -22.01 19.00
N VAL A 3 -5.91 -22.16 18.08
CA VAL A 3 -5.79 -21.74 16.69
C VAL A 3 -6.71 -20.58 16.39
N ASN A 4 -6.39 -19.81 15.34
CA ASN A 4 -7.22 -18.72 14.87
C ASN A 4 -8.66 -19.20 14.56
N GLU A 5 -9.65 -18.38 14.88
CA GLU A 5 -11.07 -18.76 14.72
C GLU A 5 -11.42 -19.18 13.29
N VAL A 6 -10.83 -18.53 12.28
CA VAL A 6 -11.05 -18.91 10.86
C VAL A 6 -10.50 -20.28 10.50
N ALA A 7 -9.53 -20.80 11.29
CA ALA A 7 -8.93 -22.13 11.08
C ALA A 7 -9.58 -23.22 11.96
N LYS A 8 -10.48 -22.85 12.89
CA LYS A 8 -11.22 -23.81 13.70
C LYS A 8 -12.18 -24.60 12.82
N ASN A 9 -12.20 -25.92 12.99
CA ASN A 9 -13.10 -26.83 12.29
C ASN A 9 -12.91 -26.91 10.76
N VAL A 10 -11.82 -26.35 10.24
CA VAL A 10 -11.48 -26.47 8.80
C VAL A 10 -10.69 -27.74 8.58
N GLU A 11 -11.17 -28.61 7.69
CA GLU A 11 -10.50 -29.88 7.40
C GLU A 11 -9.21 -29.72 6.61
N LYS A 12 -9.19 -28.80 5.64
CA LYS A 12 -8.08 -28.56 4.73
C LYS A 12 -7.71 -27.09 4.71
N ILE A 13 -6.43 -26.81 4.85
CA ILE A 13 -5.85 -25.48 4.72
C ILE A 13 -4.79 -25.50 3.63
N ILE A 14 -4.80 -24.50 2.77
CA ILE A 14 -3.77 -24.27 1.76
C ILE A 14 -3.03 -22.98 2.11
N SER A 15 -1.71 -23.00 2.10
CA SER A 15 -0.91 -21.79 2.14
C SER A 15 -0.11 -21.63 0.86
N ILE A 16 -0.09 -20.39 0.35
CA ILE A 16 0.46 -20.10 -0.97
C ILE A 16 1.47 -18.95 -0.84
N ASP A 17 2.73 -19.26 -1.19
CA ASP A 17 3.72 -18.24 -1.48
C ASP A 17 3.69 -17.95 -2.98
N THR A 18 3.52 -16.65 -3.32
CA THR A 18 3.27 -16.20 -4.68
C THR A 18 4.52 -15.59 -5.29
N ALA A 19 4.92 -16.11 -6.47
CA ALA A 19 6.01 -15.55 -7.26
C ALA A 19 5.55 -15.26 -8.70
N LYS A 20 6.43 -14.69 -9.51
CA LYS A 20 6.09 -14.28 -10.88
C LYS A 20 5.68 -15.44 -11.77
N ASN A 21 6.45 -16.52 -11.78
CA ASN A 21 6.32 -17.64 -12.73
C ASN A 21 5.86 -18.96 -12.09
N SER A 22 5.99 -19.09 -10.79
CA SER A 22 5.61 -20.31 -10.06
C SER A 22 5.14 -19.96 -8.66
N PHE A 23 4.33 -20.82 -8.07
CA PHE A 23 3.78 -20.69 -6.74
C PHE A 23 4.20 -21.87 -5.90
N GLN A 24 4.56 -21.61 -4.64
CA GLN A 24 4.77 -22.68 -3.69
C GLN A 24 3.46 -22.90 -2.92
N VAL A 25 2.92 -24.10 -3.01
CA VAL A 25 1.61 -24.45 -2.47
C VAL A 25 1.77 -25.57 -1.44
N LEU A 26 1.49 -25.24 -0.19
CA LEU A 26 1.42 -26.21 0.89
C LEU A 26 -0.03 -26.53 1.19
N VAL A 27 -0.41 -27.79 1.02
CA VAL A 27 -1.72 -28.32 1.39
C VAL A 27 -1.58 -29.10 2.70
N VAL A 28 -2.38 -28.73 3.71
CA VAL A 28 -2.39 -29.37 5.03
C VAL A 28 -3.78 -29.93 5.30
N ASN A 29 -3.88 -31.22 5.56
CA ASN A 29 -5.09 -31.82 6.10
C ASN A 29 -5.00 -31.77 7.63
N GLN A 30 -5.90 -31.02 8.26
CA GLN A 30 -5.91 -30.79 9.71
C GLN A 30 -6.26 -32.05 10.52
N LYS A 31 -7.11 -32.94 9.97
CA LYS A 31 -7.51 -34.19 10.67
C LYS A 31 -6.40 -35.22 10.70
N THR A 32 -5.68 -35.37 9.57
CA THR A 32 -4.65 -36.42 9.46
C THR A 32 -3.23 -35.91 9.71
N GLY A 33 -3.03 -34.58 9.79
CA GLY A 33 -1.72 -33.96 9.88
C GLY A 33 -0.86 -34.08 8.61
N LYS A 34 -1.39 -34.70 7.52
CA LYS A 34 -0.64 -34.86 6.28
C LYS A 34 -0.39 -33.50 5.63
N LYS A 35 0.86 -33.29 5.21
CA LYS A 35 1.31 -32.09 4.48
C LYS A 35 1.83 -32.48 3.12
N LYS A 36 1.48 -31.71 2.09
CA LYS A 36 2.03 -31.83 0.74
C LYS A 36 2.45 -30.45 0.27
N ASN A 37 3.74 -30.27 0.06
CA ASN A 37 4.33 -29.01 -0.43
C ASN A 37 4.72 -29.22 -1.91
N THR A 38 4.23 -28.36 -2.81
CA THR A 38 4.37 -28.54 -4.26
C THR A 38 4.65 -27.22 -4.93
N LYS A 39 5.65 -27.17 -5.80
CA LYS A 39 5.90 -26.03 -6.68
C LYS A 39 5.00 -26.17 -7.92
N VAL A 40 4.16 -25.17 -8.16
CA VAL A 40 3.17 -25.18 -9.24
C VAL A 40 3.48 -24.05 -10.21
N GLN A 41 3.57 -24.34 -11.50
CA GLN A 41 3.77 -23.33 -12.54
C GLN A 41 2.51 -22.46 -12.69
N ARG A 42 2.68 -21.17 -13.03
CA ARG A 42 1.59 -20.21 -13.17
C ARG A 42 0.47 -20.68 -14.10
N SER A 43 0.80 -21.32 -15.21
CA SER A 43 -0.19 -21.85 -16.18
C SER A 43 -1.09 -22.94 -15.63
N LYS A 44 -0.64 -23.69 -14.64
CA LYS A 44 -1.37 -24.80 -14.00
C LYS A 44 -1.93 -24.43 -12.62
N PHE A 45 -1.67 -23.21 -12.14
CA PHE A 45 -1.93 -22.84 -10.76
C PHE A 45 -3.42 -22.84 -10.41
N VAL A 46 -4.25 -22.21 -11.23
CA VAL A 46 -5.70 -22.14 -10.99
C VAL A 46 -6.30 -23.55 -10.98
N GLU A 47 -6.00 -24.34 -12.01
CA GLU A 47 -6.48 -25.73 -12.10
C GLU A 47 -6.05 -26.56 -10.88
N TYR A 48 -4.79 -26.40 -10.44
CA TYR A 48 -4.27 -27.14 -9.28
C TYR A 48 -5.03 -26.79 -8.00
N ILE A 49 -5.34 -25.51 -7.77
CA ILE A 49 -6.09 -25.07 -6.58
C ILE A 49 -7.55 -25.51 -6.68
N LEU A 50 -8.20 -25.36 -7.83
CA LEU A 50 -9.60 -25.77 -8.01
C LEU A 50 -9.81 -27.28 -7.77
N LYS A 51 -8.85 -28.12 -8.14
CA LYS A 51 -8.85 -29.56 -7.85
C LYS A 51 -8.84 -29.89 -6.34
N GLN A 52 -8.44 -28.96 -5.49
CA GLN A 52 -8.46 -29.18 -4.04
C GLN A 52 -9.88 -29.09 -3.45
N GLY A 53 -10.82 -28.46 -4.17
CA GLY A 53 -12.16 -28.13 -3.67
C GLY A 53 -12.14 -26.97 -2.64
N PRO A 54 -13.31 -26.37 -2.37
CA PRO A 54 -13.43 -25.24 -1.44
C PRO A 54 -12.82 -25.53 -0.08
N CYS A 55 -11.93 -24.66 0.36
CA CYS A 55 -11.24 -24.77 1.66
C CYS A 55 -10.66 -23.39 2.06
N LEU A 56 -9.98 -23.33 3.19
CA LEU A 56 -9.31 -22.12 3.66
C LEU A 56 -7.95 -21.95 2.96
N ILE A 57 -7.71 -20.78 2.41
CA ILE A 57 -6.45 -20.40 1.75
C ILE A 57 -5.80 -19.24 2.52
N PHE A 58 -4.54 -19.41 2.89
CA PHE A 58 -3.68 -18.32 3.38
C PHE A 58 -2.71 -17.90 2.30
N MET A 59 -2.55 -16.59 2.10
CA MET A 59 -1.55 -15.99 1.20
C MET A 59 -0.86 -14.80 1.85
N GLU A 60 0.41 -14.60 1.57
CA GLU A 60 1.07 -13.35 1.91
C GLU A 60 0.54 -12.20 1.07
N SER A 61 0.27 -11.06 1.69
CA SER A 61 -0.15 -9.84 0.99
C SER A 61 1.02 -9.26 0.20
N CYS A 62 1.00 -9.48 -1.10
CA CYS A 62 1.99 -9.00 -2.07
C CYS A 62 1.29 -8.38 -3.29
N SER A 63 2.05 -7.97 -4.31
CA SER A 63 1.55 -7.28 -5.49
C SER A 63 0.45 -8.01 -6.28
N ALA A 64 0.42 -9.36 -6.24
CA ALA A 64 -0.56 -10.16 -6.97
C ALA A 64 -1.65 -10.77 -6.08
N SER A 65 -1.52 -10.69 -4.76
CA SER A 65 -2.38 -11.42 -3.81
C SER A 65 -3.84 -11.04 -3.91
N GLN A 66 -4.17 -9.77 -4.14
CA GLN A 66 -5.54 -9.28 -4.26
C GLN A 66 -6.27 -9.93 -5.44
N HIS A 67 -5.60 -10.07 -6.59
CA HIS A 67 -6.16 -10.74 -7.77
C HIS A 67 -6.50 -12.21 -7.48
N TRP A 68 -5.54 -12.95 -6.92
CA TRP A 68 -5.73 -14.36 -6.60
C TRP A 68 -6.77 -14.59 -5.52
N ALA A 69 -6.81 -13.69 -4.52
CA ALA A 69 -7.80 -13.76 -3.46
C ALA A 69 -9.22 -13.65 -4.03
N ARG A 70 -9.51 -12.61 -4.80
CA ARG A 70 -10.83 -12.44 -5.43
C ARG A 70 -11.19 -13.61 -6.35
N LEU A 71 -10.22 -14.09 -7.13
CA LEU A 71 -10.46 -15.22 -8.04
C LEU A 71 -10.88 -16.47 -7.27
N PHE A 72 -10.19 -16.83 -6.21
CA PHE A 72 -10.52 -18.02 -5.43
C PHE A 72 -11.76 -17.84 -4.56
N GLU A 73 -12.04 -16.65 -4.02
CA GLU A 73 -13.32 -16.35 -3.36
C GLU A 73 -14.50 -16.53 -4.32
N GLY A 74 -14.36 -16.10 -5.58
CA GLY A 74 -15.34 -16.32 -6.63
C GLY A 74 -15.59 -17.81 -6.97
N HIS A 75 -14.67 -18.70 -6.59
CA HIS A 75 -14.79 -20.15 -6.72
C HIS A 75 -15.15 -20.86 -5.39
N GLY A 76 -15.60 -20.11 -4.38
CA GLY A 76 -16.10 -20.65 -3.13
C GLY A 76 -15.03 -21.00 -2.08
N PHE A 77 -13.78 -20.58 -2.29
CA PHE A 77 -12.74 -20.70 -1.26
C PHE A 77 -12.85 -19.56 -0.25
N THR A 78 -12.48 -19.83 1.00
CA THR A 78 -12.29 -18.79 2.01
C THR A 78 -10.84 -18.34 1.95
N VAL A 79 -10.56 -17.08 1.55
CA VAL A 79 -9.20 -16.58 1.43
C VAL A 79 -8.88 -15.59 2.53
N LYS A 80 -7.69 -15.68 3.10
CA LYS A 80 -7.17 -14.74 4.11
C LYS A 80 -5.77 -14.29 3.72
N LEU A 81 -5.60 -12.97 3.58
CA LEU A 81 -4.33 -12.34 3.29
C LEU A 81 -3.60 -11.98 4.58
N ILE A 82 -2.31 -12.25 4.65
CA ILE A 82 -1.47 -11.99 5.83
C ILE A 82 -0.41 -10.95 5.44
N ALA A 83 -0.26 -9.91 6.26
CA ALA A 83 0.77 -8.89 5.99
C ALA A 83 2.19 -9.50 6.05
N ALA A 84 3.04 -9.17 5.09
CA ALA A 84 4.40 -9.70 4.96
C ALA A 84 5.24 -9.55 6.24
N GLN A 85 5.05 -8.48 7.00
CA GLN A 85 5.74 -8.27 8.28
C GLN A 85 5.39 -9.34 9.33
N HIS A 86 4.16 -9.86 9.35
CA HIS A 86 3.76 -10.91 10.27
C HIS A 86 4.34 -12.26 9.84
N VAL A 87 4.33 -12.58 8.54
CA VAL A 87 4.91 -13.81 8.00
C VAL A 87 6.42 -13.88 8.30
N LYS A 88 7.14 -12.76 8.17
CA LYS A 88 8.59 -12.68 8.46
C LYS A 88 8.97 -13.13 9.86
N ALA A 89 8.11 -12.99 10.85
CA ALA A 89 8.36 -13.44 12.23
C ALA A 89 8.45 -14.97 12.34
N PHE A 90 7.83 -15.70 11.40
CA PHE A 90 7.78 -17.17 11.38
C PHE A 90 8.81 -17.80 10.45
N LEU A 91 9.56 -17.00 9.68
CA LEU A 91 10.66 -17.49 8.85
C LEU A 91 11.83 -17.94 9.73
N ARG A 92 12.00 -19.25 9.86
CA ARG A 92 13.14 -19.86 10.52
C ARG A 92 14.39 -19.76 9.63
N ASN A 93 15.49 -19.23 10.15
CA ASN A 93 16.77 -19.08 9.44
C ASN A 93 16.71 -18.14 8.20
N ARG A 94 16.85 -16.85 8.45
CA ARG A 94 16.89 -15.79 7.40
C ARG A 94 18.04 -15.90 6.41
N ARG A 95 19.03 -16.80 6.65
CA ARG A 95 20.25 -16.94 5.83
C ARG A 95 20.06 -17.82 4.59
N VAL A 96 19.04 -18.68 4.55
CA VAL A 96 18.79 -19.57 3.41
C VAL A 96 17.36 -19.39 2.96
N LYS A 97 17.17 -18.71 1.82
CA LYS A 97 15.86 -18.55 1.18
C LYS A 97 15.46 -19.92 0.58
N ASN A 98 14.31 -20.43 1.00
CA ASN A 98 13.73 -21.65 0.47
C ASN A 98 12.21 -21.46 0.35
N ASP A 99 11.69 -21.48 -0.86
CA ASP A 99 10.29 -21.26 -1.18
C ASP A 99 9.35 -22.22 -0.39
N GLU A 100 9.78 -23.45 -0.11
CA GLU A 100 9.01 -24.41 0.70
C GLU A 100 8.77 -23.92 2.13
N ARG A 101 9.79 -23.27 2.72
CA ARG A 101 9.71 -22.70 4.08
C ARG A 101 8.85 -21.46 4.12
N ASP A 102 8.79 -20.71 3.03
CA ASP A 102 7.97 -19.50 2.94
C ASP A 102 6.48 -19.89 2.98
N ALA A 103 6.06 -20.93 2.25
CA ALA A 103 4.70 -21.47 2.35
C ALA A 103 4.36 -22.05 3.75
N GLU A 104 5.33 -22.68 4.42
CA GLU A 104 5.16 -23.16 5.80
C GLU A 104 5.04 -22.00 6.81
N ALA A 105 5.80 -20.93 6.63
CA ALA A 105 5.72 -19.74 7.47
C ALA A 105 4.35 -19.06 7.34
N ILE A 106 3.83 -18.95 6.11
CA ILE A 106 2.47 -18.43 5.84
C ILE A 106 1.42 -19.28 6.56
N TYR A 107 1.50 -20.62 6.46
CA TYR A 107 0.62 -21.52 7.17
C TYR A 107 0.71 -21.32 8.69
N THR A 108 1.93 -21.36 9.23
CA THR A 108 2.16 -21.24 10.68
C THR A 108 1.67 -19.90 11.21
N CYS A 109 1.89 -18.81 10.48
CA CYS A 109 1.36 -17.50 10.82
C CYS A 109 -0.17 -17.49 10.79
N GLY A 110 -0.78 -18.01 9.71
CA GLY A 110 -2.23 -17.97 9.50
C GLY A 110 -3.05 -18.68 10.58
N ILE A 111 -2.51 -19.76 11.16
CA ILE A 111 -3.19 -20.50 12.23
C ILE A 111 -3.01 -19.87 13.62
N GLN A 112 -2.13 -18.88 13.82
CA GLN A 112 -1.96 -18.25 15.13
C GLN A 112 -3.21 -17.46 15.54
N PRO A 113 -3.63 -17.52 16.81
CA PRO A 113 -4.88 -16.90 17.29
C PRO A 113 -4.92 -15.38 17.08
N ASP A 114 -3.76 -14.73 17.20
CA ASP A 114 -3.65 -13.27 17.13
C ASP A 114 -3.30 -12.72 15.72
N THR A 115 -3.30 -13.58 14.71
CA THR A 115 -3.00 -13.14 13.34
C THR A 115 -4.12 -12.25 12.80
N LYS A 116 -3.76 -11.03 12.46
CA LYS A 116 -4.64 -10.08 11.77
C LYS A 116 -4.50 -10.26 10.27
N PHE A 117 -5.64 -10.34 9.60
CA PHE A 117 -5.71 -10.51 8.16
C PHE A 117 -5.88 -9.16 7.46
N VAL A 118 -5.27 -9.05 6.29
CA VAL A 118 -5.44 -7.90 5.39
C VAL A 118 -6.74 -8.09 4.62
N ARG A 119 -7.53 -7.04 4.53
CA ARG A 119 -8.79 -7.06 3.79
C ARG A 119 -8.55 -7.30 2.29
N ILE A 120 -9.40 -8.09 1.67
CA ILE A 120 -9.45 -8.24 0.23
C ILE A 120 -10.24 -7.06 -0.35
N LYS A 121 -9.58 -6.27 -1.18
CA LYS A 121 -10.17 -5.08 -1.83
C LYS A 121 -10.93 -5.49 -3.08
N THR A 122 -12.04 -4.80 -3.35
CA THR A 122 -12.70 -4.91 -4.67
C THR A 122 -11.79 -4.35 -5.77
N VAL A 123 -12.15 -4.56 -7.03
CA VAL A 123 -11.39 -3.99 -8.16
C VAL A 123 -11.45 -2.46 -8.13
N GLU A 124 -12.62 -1.91 -7.81
CA GLU A 124 -12.87 -0.47 -7.71
C GLU A 124 -12.01 0.16 -6.60
N GLU A 125 -12.02 -0.43 -5.40
CA GLU A 125 -11.20 0.03 -4.27
C GLU A 125 -9.71 -0.06 -4.58
N GLN A 126 -9.27 -1.13 -5.24
CA GLN A 126 -7.89 -1.28 -5.67
C GLN A 126 -7.51 -0.24 -6.73
N THR A 127 -8.43 0.11 -7.63
CA THR A 127 -8.24 1.17 -8.63
C THR A 127 -8.08 2.53 -7.97
N VAL A 128 -8.93 2.87 -6.99
CA VAL A 128 -8.81 4.12 -6.22
C VAL A 128 -7.47 4.18 -5.47
N ALA A 129 -7.07 3.09 -4.80
CA ALA A 129 -5.77 3.01 -4.13
C ALA A 129 -4.58 3.19 -5.10
N LEU A 130 -4.69 2.65 -6.33
CA LEU A 130 -3.71 2.86 -7.39
C LEU A 130 -3.64 4.33 -7.80
N LEU A 131 -4.77 4.99 -8.01
CA LEU A 131 -4.81 6.42 -8.37
C LEU A 131 -4.16 7.29 -7.29
N HIS A 132 -4.40 7.01 -6.00
CA HIS A 132 -3.71 7.66 -4.90
C HIS A 132 -2.19 7.44 -4.94
N THR A 133 -1.75 6.23 -5.28
CA THR A 133 -0.32 5.91 -5.43
C THR A 133 0.31 6.69 -6.57
N LEU A 134 -0.37 6.77 -7.72
CA LEU A 134 0.08 7.55 -8.88
C LEU A 134 0.13 9.05 -8.56
N ARG A 135 -0.91 9.59 -7.91
CA ARG A 135 -0.95 10.99 -7.48
C ARG A 135 0.22 11.32 -6.54
N LYS A 136 0.47 10.48 -5.54
CA LYS A 136 1.62 10.64 -4.63
C LYS A 136 2.95 10.68 -5.37
N ALA A 137 3.16 9.76 -6.31
CA ALA A 137 4.36 9.72 -7.12
C ALA A 137 4.51 11.00 -7.97
N THR A 138 3.43 11.46 -8.60
CA THR A 138 3.40 12.71 -9.38
C THR A 138 3.75 13.92 -8.52
N VAL A 139 3.18 14.04 -7.32
CA VAL A 139 3.51 15.12 -6.37
C VAL A 139 5.01 15.08 -5.99
N SER A 140 5.55 13.88 -5.70
CA SER A 140 6.98 13.74 -5.38
C SER A 140 7.87 14.17 -6.53
N GLN A 141 7.56 13.75 -7.76
CA GLN A 141 8.29 14.13 -8.98
C GLN A 141 8.24 15.65 -9.21
N ARG A 142 7.07 16.27 -9.03
CA ARG A 142 6.90 17.73 -9.17
C ARG A 142 7.75 18.50 -8.14
N VAL A 143 7.74 18.06 -6.87
CA VAL A 143 8.54 18.67 -5.81
C VAL A 143 10.04 18.51 -6.08
N GLU A 144 10.47 17.32 -6.49
CA GLU A 144 11.86 17.05 -6.87
C GLU A 144 12.31 17.95 -8.02
N LEU A 145 11.47 18.05 -9.06
CA LEU A 145 11.77 18.87 -10.24
C LEU A 145 11.85 20.38 -9.88
N SER A 146 10.92 20.90 -9.06
CA SER A 146 10.98 22.28 -8.60
C SER A 146 12.24 22.58 -7.78
N ASN A 147 12.68 21.62 -6.95
CA ASN A 147 13.92 21.75 -6.19
C ASN A 147 15.16 21.70 -7.11
N ARG A 148 15.12 20.85 -8.14
CA ARG A 148 16.18 20.78 -9.15
C ARG A 148 16.33 22.08 -9.93
N ILE A 149 15.21 22.66 -10.39
CA ILE A 149 15.22 23.97 -11.08
C ILE A 149 15.79 25.05 -10.16
N ARG A 150 15.38 25.11 -8.88
CA ARG A 150 15.94 26.05 -7.90
C ARG A 150 17.45 25.87 -7.73
N GLY A 151 17.92 24.61 -7.63
CA GLY A 151 19.34 24.32 -7.50
C GLY A 151 20.14 24.79 -8.72
N ILE A 152 19.64 24.50 -9.93
CA ILE A 152 20.31 24.97 -11.16
C ILE A 152 20.37 26.49 -11.19
N LEU A 153 19.28 27.19 -10.95
CA LEU A 153 19.23 28.66 -10.96
C LEU A 153 20.13 29.28 -9.92
N ALA A 154 20.27 28.66 -8.76
CA ALA A 154 21.16 29.12 -7.68
C ALA A 154 22.64 29.12 -8.09
N GLU A 155 23.09 28.13 -8.93
CA GLU A 155 24.45 28.11 -9.49
C GLU A 155 24.73 29.31 -10.42
N PHE A 156 23.67 29.96 -10.92
CA PHE A 156 23.77 31.18 -11.72
C PHE A 156 23.43 32.46 -10.93
N GLY A 157 23.39 32.38 -9.59
CA GLY A 157 23.11 33.51 -8.69
C GLY A 157 21.62 33.90 -8.62
N ILE A 158 20.72 33.11 -9.19
CA ILE A 158 19.28 33.39 -9.22
C ILE A 158 18.61 32.54 -8.11
N VAL A 159 18.04 33.24 -7.12
CA VAL A 159 17.36 32.61 -5.98
C VAL A 159 15.86 32.66 -6.19
N VAL A 160 15.20 31.49 -6.15
CA VAL A 160 13.75 31.34 -6.29
C VAL A 160 13.15 30.92 -4.94
N ALA A 161 12.14 31.64 -4.47
CA ALA A 161 11.51 31.44 -3.17
C ALA A 161 10.87 30.05 -3.02
N ARG A 162 10.69 29.65 -1.75
CA ARG A 162 9.97 28.41 -1.43
C ARG A 162 8.46 28.61 -1.58
N GLY A 163 7.77 27.53 -1.88
CA GLY A 163 6.32 27.51 -2.08
C GLY A 163 5.95 27.31 -3.55
N ARG A 164 4.73 26.80 -3.78
CA ARG A 164 4.24 26.47 -5.14
C ARG A 164 3.90 27.74 -5.92
N GLY A 165 3.14 28.64 -5.29
CA GLY A 165 2.72 29.90 -5.95
C GLY A 165 3.91 30.78 -6.29
N SER A 166 4.83 31.02 -5.33
CA SER A 166 6.05 31.81 -5.55
C SER A 166 6.93 31.19 -6.64
N PHE A 167 7.05 29.85 -6.67
CA PHE A 167 7.85 29.17 -7.70
C PHE A 167 7.33 29.47 -9.10
N ASN A 168 6.02 29.30 -9.35
CA ASN A 168 5.43 29.53 -10.65
C ASN A 168 5.60 30.99 -11.09
N SER A 169 5.20 31.95 -10.25
CA SER A 169 5.26 33.37 -10.57
C SER A 169 6.68 33.88 -10.81
N GLU A 170 7.67 33.41 -10.02
CA GLU A 170 9.05 33.83 -10.16
C GLU A 170 9.73 33.25 -11.41
N ILE A 171 9.44 31.95 -11.76
CA ILE A 171 9.96 31.37 -13.01
C ILE A 171 9.34 32.05 -14.22
N GLU A 172 8.02 32.33 -14.21
CA GLU A 172 7.36 33.07 -15.29
C GLU A 172 7.95 34.49 -15.44
N ALA A 173 8.19 35.20 -14.34
CA ALA A 173 8.84 36.50 -14.34
C ALA A 173 10.26 36.43 -14.93
N LEU A 174 11.04 35.38 -14.60
CA LEU A 174 12.38 35.18 -15.15
C LEU A 174 12.37 34.99 -16.68
N PHE A 175 11.35 34.36 -17.25
CA PHE A 175 11.22 34.24 -18.69
C PHE A 175 10.78 35.53 -19.37
N ASN A 176 9.99 36.36 -18.70
CA ASN A 176 9.56 37.65 -19.21
C ASN A 176 10.67 38.72 -19.14
N GLU A 177 11.55 38.64 -18.15
CA GLU A 177 12.70 39.53 -17.96
C GLU A 177 13.96 38.94 -18.63
N CYS A 178 14.14 39.21 -19.95
CA CYS A 178 15.23 38.63 -20.74
C CYS A 178 16.65 38.92 -20.17
N GLU A 179 16.81 39.92 -19.34
CA GLU A 179 18.10 40.36 -18.78
C GLU A 179 18.62 39.50 -17.62
N LYS A 180 17.77 38.68 -16.98
CA LYS A 180 18.19 37.87 -15.83
C LYS A 180 18.84 36.54 -16.21
N ILE A 181 18.53 35.99 -17.37
CA ILE A 181 19.16 34.77 -17.90
C ILE A 181 19.77 35.09 -19.25
N HIS A 182 21.04 35.51 -19.25
CA HIS A 182 21.76 35.92 -20.47
C HIS A 182 22.12 34.71 -21.35
N ASP A 183 22.38 33.54 -20.76
CA ASP A 183 22.73 32.33 -21.52
C ASP A 183 21.51 31.69 -22.15
N VAL A 184 21.50 31.65 -23.49
CA VAL A 184 20.39 31.10 -24.28
C VAL A 184 20.20 29.59 -24.00
N ASN A 185 21.29 28.84 -23.83
CA ASN A 185 21.22 27.41 -23.58
C ASN A 185 20.63 27.11 -22.19
N LEU A 186 21.04 27.89 -21.17
CA LEU A 186 20.44 27.81 -19.84
C LEU A 186 18.94 28.13 -19.89
N ARG A 187 18.54 29.16 -20.62
CA ARG A 187 17.15 29.54 -20.80
C ARG A 187 16.32 28.41 -21.43
N VAL A 188 16.84 27.79 -22.50
CA VAL A 188 16.18 26.65 -23.16
C VAL A 188 16.07 25.46 -22.20
N ALA A 189 17.13 25.16 -21.45
CA ALA A 189 17.12 24.06 -20.48
C ALA A 189 16.10 24.27 -19.36
N ILE A 190 16.06 25.47 -18.78
CA ILE A 190 15.08 25.81 -17.72
C ILE A 190 13.66 25.80 -18.27
N SER A 191 13.42 26.31 -19.48
CA SER A 191 12.09 26.27 -20.13
C SER A 191 11.60 24.84 -20.28
N SER A 192 12.43 23.94 -20.76
CA SER A 192 12.08 22.53 -20.92
C SER A 192 11.73 21.87 -19.57
N LEU A 193 12.51 22.12 -18.52
CA LEU A 193 12.21 21.61 -17.17
C LEU A 193 10.94 22.22 -16.59
N PHE A 194 10.65 23.47 -16.88
CA PHE A 194 9.44 24.14 -16.42
C PHE A 194 8.18 23.64 -17.13
N GLU A 195 8.29 23.31 -18.41
CA GLU A 195 7.22 22.61 -19.15
C GLU A 195 6.94 21.22 -18.54
N ASP A 196 7.99 20.47 -18.19
CA ASP A 196 7.83 19.18 -17.48
C ASP A 196 7.16 19.36 -16.13
N TYR A 197 7.50 20.43 -15.40
CA TYR A 197 6.86 20.76 -14.12
C TYR A 197 5.35 21.03 -14.31
N HIS A 198 4.95 21.81 -15.31
CA HIS A 198 3.54 22.08 -15.59
C HIS A 198 2.78 20.82 -16.04
N ARG A 199 3.42 19.94 -16.80
CA ARG A 199 2.82 18.62 -17.12
C ARG A 199 2.54 17.80 -15.86
N LEU A 200 3.43 17.83 -14.89
CA LEU A 200 3.22 17.16 -13.61
C LEU A 200 2.11 17.83 -12.77
N GLU A 201 2.01 19.16 -12.79
CA GLU A 201 0.90 19.88 -12.13
C GLU A 201 -0.46 19.51 -12.75
N GLN A 202 -0.55 19.49 -14.04
CA GLN A 202 -1.77 19.12 -14.76
C GLN A 202 -2.16 17.67 -14.44
N ARG A 203 -1.20 16.76 -14.49
CA ARG A 203 -1.43 15.35 -14.14
C ARG A 203 -1.87 15.17 -12.68
N GLU A 204 -1.30 15.92 -11.73
CA GLU A 204 -1.74 15.90 -10.32
C GLU A 204 -3.20 16.32 -10.19
N LYS A 205 -3.62 17.36 -10.93
CA LYS A 205 -4.98 17.87 -10.96
C LYS A 205 -5.95 16.81 -11.53
N GLU A 206 -5.63 16.25 -12.69
CA GLU A 206 -6.44 15.22 -13.36
C GLU A 206 -6.63 13.97 -12.48
N LEU A 207 -5.56 13.52 -11.82
CA LEU A 207 -5.62 12.40 -10.88
C LEU A 207 -6.51 12.71 -9.68
N SER A 208 -6.45 13.94 -9.16
CA SER A 208 -7.29 14.38 -8.04
C SER A 208 -8.77 14.41 -8.43
N GLU A 209 -9.09 15.01 -9.57
CA GLU A 209 -10.46 15.07 -10.13
C GLU A 209 -11.01 13.66 -10.40
N LYS A 210 -10.16 12.76 -10.94
CA LYS A 210 -10.56 11.37 -11.16
C LYS A 210 -10.87 10.62 -9.87
N ILE A 211 -10.03 10.79 -8.84
CA ILE A 211 -10.27 10.22 -7.52
C ILE A 211 -11.60 10.73 -6.95
N GLU A 212 -11.84 12.03 -7.01
CA GLU A 212 -13.08 12.64 -6.51
C GLU A 212 -14.31 12.12 -7.27
N SER A 213 -14.23 12.05 -8.59
CA SER A 213 -15.35 11.57 -9.42
C SER A 213 -15.74 10.12 -9.12
N LEU A 214 -14.75 9.24 -8.86
CA LEU A 214 -14.99 7.83 -8.53
C LEU A 214 -15.57 7.61 -7.14
N ASN A 215 -15.41 8.59 -6.24
CA ASN A 215 -15.85 8.49 -4.85
C ASN A 215 -17.06 9.36 -4.51
N LYS A 216 -17.61 10.09 -5.48
CA LYS A 216 -18.71 11.05 -5.28
C LYS A 216 -19.94 10.43 -4.59
N ASP A 217 -20.26 9.20 -4.97
CA ASP A 217 -21.47 8.51 -4.47
C ASP A 217 -21.14 7.45 -3.40
N ASN A 218 -19.88 7.37 -2.95
CA ASN A 218 -19.47 6.40 -1.95
C ASN A 218 -19.89 6.86 -0.55
N GLU A 219 -20.79 6.11 0.09
CA GLU A 219 -21.35 6.44 1.41
C GLU A 219 -20.29 6.48 2.52
N LEU A 220 -19.28 5.60 2.47
CA LEU A 220 -18.20 5.61 3.45
C LEU A 220 -17.33 6.88 3.32
N VAL A 221 -17.15 7.36 2.09
CA VAL A 221 -16.45 8.64 1.84
C VAL A 221 -17.28 9.80 2.38
N LYS A 222 -18.59 9.81 2.17
CA LYS A 222 -19.49 10.83 2.73
C LYS A 222 -19.44 10.85 4.26
N ILE A 223 -19.43 9.69 4.90
CA ILE A 223 -19.26 9.57 6.36
C ILE A 223 -17.89 10.14 6.78
N ALA A 224 -16.79 9.75 6.10
CA ALA A 224 -15.47 10.26 6.44
C ALA A 224 -15.35 11.79 6.31
N LEU A 225 -16.04 12.39 5.35
CA LEU A 225 -16.10 13.85 5.15
C LEU A 225 -16.78 14.61 6.30
N THR A 226 -17.57 13.94 7.14
CA THR A 226 -18.15 14.59 8.33
C THR A 226 -17.12 14.89 9.42
N CYS A 227 -15.94 14.27 9.34
CA CYS A 227 -14.87 14.50 10.31
C CYS A 227 -14.17 15.84 10.02
N PRO A 228 -14.08 16.78 10.99
CA PRO A 228 -13.38 18.04 10.80
C PRO A 228 -11.94 17.83 10.34
N GLY A 229 -11.51 18.57 9.32
CA GLY A 229 -10.15 18.48 8.75
C GLY A 229 -9.95 17.39 7.70
N VAL A 230 -10.93 16.53 7.47
CA VAL A 230 -10.86 15.48 6.43
C VAL A 230 -11.44 16.02 5.12
N GLY A 231 -10.59 16.26 4.14
CA GLY A 231 -10.99 16.63 2.77
C GLY A 231 -11.27 15.41 1.88
N SER A 232 -11.78 15.66 0.67
CA SER A 232 -12.19 14.61 -0.30
C SER A 232 -11.10 13.58 -0.59
N LEU A 233 -9.86 14.03 -0.83
CA LEU A 233 -8.72 13.15 -1.07
C LEU A 233 -8.36 12.29 0.16
N THR A 234 -8.42 12.89 1.36
CA THR A 234 -8.12 12.17 2.61
C THR A 234 -9.21 11.14 2.89
N ALA A 235 -10.49 11.51 2.77
CA ALA A 235 -11.63 10.60 2.93
C ALA A 235 -11.55 9.41 1.97
N SER A 236 -11.31 9.68 0.69
CA SER A 236 -11.14 8.65 -0.33
C SER A 236 -9.95 7.71 -0.03
N ALA A 237 -8.81 8.26 0.40
CA ALA A 237 -7.64 7.45 0.75
C ALA A 237 -7.89 6.55 1.97
N ILE A 238 -8.59 7.07 2.99
CA ILE A 238 -8.99 6.28 4.17
C ILE A 238 -9.86 5.11 3.73
N VAL A 239 -10.91 5.37 2.96
CA VAL A 239 -11.85 4.32 2.52
C VAL A 239 -11.16 3.29 1.62
N ALA A 240 -10.29 3.71 0.69
CA ALA A 240 -9.56 2.80 -0.17
C ALA A 240 -8.57 1.88 0.59
N GLU A 241 -8.06 2.31 1.74
CA GLU A 241 -7.14 1.51 2.56
C GLU A 241 -7.85 0.71 3.65
N VAL A 242 -8.84 1.30 4.30
CA VAL A 242 -9.51 0.77 5.49
C VAL A 242 -10.81 0.04 5.12
N GLY A 243 -11.56 0.50 4.12
CA GLY A 243 -12.90 0.02 3.81
C GLY A 243 -13.91 0.44 4.87
N ASP A 244 -14.76 -0.49 5.28
CA ASP A 244 -15.82 -0.30 6.28
C ASP A 244 -15.35 -0.25 7.74
N ALA A 245 -14.05 -0.34 7.97
CA ALA A 245 -13.41 -0.35 9.27
C ALA A 245 -13.79 -1.53 10.21
N SER A 246 -14.57 -2.51 9.74
CA SER A 246 -15.01 -3.67 10.53
C SER A 246 -13.85 -4.52 11.11
N GLN A 247 -12.68 -4.43 10.49
CA GLN A 247 -11.46 -5.11 10.93
C GLN A 247 -10.82 -4.50 12.21
N PHE A 248 -11.26 -3.31 12.64
CA PHE A 248 -10.74 -2.62 13.81
C PHE A 248 -11.72 -2.66 14.97
N ARG A 249 -11.24 -2.93 16.19
CA ARG A 249 -12.07 -2.96 17.40
C ARG A 249 -12.52 -1.56 17.85
N ASN A 250 -11.74 -0.53 17.52
CA ASN A 250 -12.00 0.86 17.90
C ASN A 250 -11.18 1.82 17.04
N GLY A 251 -11.50 3.12 17.10
CA GLY A 251 -10.83 4.16 16.34
C GLY A 251 -9.33 4.32 16.66
N ARG A 252 -8.88 3.97 17.88
CA ARG A 252 -7.45 4.00 18.24
C ARG A 252 -6.68 2.94 17.47
N GLU A 253 -7.23 1.74 17.32
CA GLU A 253 -6.63 0.69 16.52
C GLU A 253 -6.60 1.07 15.04
N MET A 254 -7.66 1.69 14.54
CA MET A 254 -7.74 2.21 13.17
C MET A 254 -6.69 3.31 12.91
N ALA A 255 -6.53 4.23 13.82
CA ALA A 255 -5.62 5.37 13.66
C ALA A 255 -4.15 4.95 13.48
N THR A 256 -3.77 3.75 13.87
CA THR A 256 -2.37 3.25 13.87
C THR A 256 -1.35 4.21 14.50
N VAL A 257 -1.87 5.18 15.25
CA VAL A 257 -1.12 6.24 15.92
C VAL A 257 -1.16 5.94 17.41
N VAL A 258 -0.50 4.83 17.79
CA VAL A 258 -0.36 4.47 19.19
C VAL A 258 0.99 4.95 19.69
N PRO A 259 1.07 5.64 20.83
CA PRO A 259 2.36 5.94 21.44
C PRO A 259 3.13 4.64 21.66
N SER A 260 4.43 4.64 21.37
CA SER A 260 5.27 3.50 21.72
C SER A 260 5.31 3.38 23.23
N GLN A 261 5.04 2.20 23.75
CA GLN A 261 5.12 1.91 25.18
C GLN A 261 6.31 0.98 25.43
N HIS A 262 7.18 1.41 26.33
CA HIS A 262 8.25 0.56 26.86
C HIS A 262 7.96 0.27 28.34
N SER A 263 7.79 -1.00 28.67
CA SER A 263 7.59 -1.45 30.04
C SER A 263 8.80 -2.27 30.48
N THR A 264 9.49 -1.83 31.51
CA THR A 264 10.61 -2.56 32.10
C THR A 264 10.53 -2.46 33.63
N GLY A 265 10.52 -3.59 34.31
CA GLY A 265 10.54 -3.63 35.79
C GLY A 265 9.36 -2.92 36.47
N GLY A 266 8.14 -3.03 35.92
CA GLY A 266 6.93 -2.40 36.49
C GLY A 266 6.78 -0.91 36.18
N ARG A 267 7.74 -0.26 35.47
CA ARG A 267 7.62 1.10 35.02
C ARG A 267 7.21 1.10 33.54
N SER A 268 6.13 1.79 33.21
CA SER A 268 5.64 2.01 31.84
C SER A 268 6.00 3.44 31.41
N THR A 269 6.77 3.56 30.34
CA THR A 269 7.12 4.87 29.77
C THR A 269 6.42 4.97 28.42
N LEU A 270 5.59 6.01 28.24
CA LEU A 270 4.98 6.35 26.97
C LEU A 270 6.00 7.13 26.12
N GLY A 271 6.36 6.60 24.99
CA GLY A 271 7.19 7.28 23.99
C GLY A 271 6.36 8.10 23.01
N GLY A 272 7.01 8.62 21.97
CA GLY A 272 6.32 9.31 20.88
C GLY A 272 5.43 8.41 20.03
N ILE A 273 4.69 9.01 19.11
CA ILE A 273 3.80 8.30 18.18
C ILE A 273 4.60 7.30 17.32
N THR A 274 4.15 6.06 17.24
CA THR A 274 4.78 5.07 16.36
C THR A 274 4.57 5.47 14.90
N LYS A 275 5.65 5.45 14.11
CA LYS A 275 5.57 5.67 12.66
C LYS A 275 5.27 4.39 11.88
N THR A 276 4.64 3.39 12.52
CA THR A 276 4.09 2.20 11.88
C THR A 276 2.78 2.54 11.19
N GLY A 277 2.42 1.86 10.14
CA GLY A 277 1.19 2.11 9.39
C GLY A 277 1.40 2.87 8.07
N ASN A 278 0.31 3.20 7.41
CA ASN A 278 0.34 3.78 6.07
C ASN A 278 0.92 5.21 6.06
N ARG A 279 2.11 5.35 5.44
CA ARG A 279 2.80 6.65 5.32
C ARG A 279 2.01 7.68 4.53
N TYR A 280 1.20 7.22 3.56
CA TYR A 280 0.42 8.13 2.73
C TYR A 280 -0.72 8.75 3.50
N LEU A 281 -1.50 7.94 4.23
CA LEU A 281 -2.56 8.47 5.10
C LEU A 281 -2.01 9.47 6.11
N ARG A 282 -0.88 9.17 6.76
CA ARG A 282 -0.25 10.12 7.69
C ARG A 282 0.23 11.43 7.07
N ALA A 283 0.48 11.45 5.78
CA ALA A 283 0.87 12.67 5.07
C ALA A 283 -0.33 13.50 4.59
N LEU A 284 -1.52 12.90 4.55
CA LEU A 284 -2.77 13.56 4.19
C LEU A 284 -3.52 14.14 5.40
N CYS A 285 -3.36 13.50 6.58
CA CYS A 285 -3.89 13.96 7.87
C CYS A 285 -2.90 14.91 8.56
#